data_29d13833130bd3ec818a93e9ff8dbe6f
#
_entry.id   29d13833130bd3ec818a93e9ff8dbe6f
#
_cell.length_a   1.000
_cell.length_b   1.000
_cell.length_c   1.000
_cell.angle_alpha   90.00
_cell.angle_beta   90.00
_cell.angle_gamma   90.00
#
_symmetry.space_group_name_H-M   'P 1'
#
loop_
_entity.id
_entity.type
_entity.pdbx_description
1 polymer ?
#
loop_
_entity_poly.entity_id
_entity_poly.type
_entity_poly.pdbx_seq_one_letter_code
_entity_poly.pdbx_strand_id
1 'polypeptide(L)'
;IESKAADFYGLDKTPIEVEIEYAGQIVKAAMTNKSLYTNVSIKKTGYVEVMPGQTLRYDFTDIANNSTTSLESFYWRERLPAFAHLQKIVTGTWNVPGSYKIVYKTTLSGDTYRVLADNLSTQQNYVLDASPAALGLASGEKATEFMVVFGIVPANFRQVEAPVVYCTASQWLTGGSQIVNQTDVGGIHDGQWIMATSRWATKVYKPAEPLPRTGY
;
A
#
# COMPACT_ATOMS: atom_id res chain seq x y z
N ILE A 1 -29.34 -17.65 15.57
CA ILE A 1 -28.30 -17.16 14.64
C ILE A 1 -28.96 -16.15 13.72
N GLU A 2 -28.38 -14.97 13.60
CA GLU A 2 -28.83 -13.94 12.65
C GLU A 2 -28.53 -14.39 11.22
N SER A 3 -29.53 -14.36 10.34
CA SER A 3 -29.40 -14.75 8.93
C SER A 3 -29.23 -13.54 8.00
N LYS A 4 -29.60 -12.34 8.45
CA LYS A 4 -29.49 -11.09 7.71
C LYS A 4 -29.34 -9.92 8.69
N ALA A 5 -28.29 -9.14 8.55
CA ALA A 5 -28.15 -7.88 9.27
C ALA A 5 -29.03 -6.79 8.64
N ALA A 6 -29.39 -5.78 9.43
CA ALA A 6 -29.96 -4.55 8.89
C ALA A 6 -28.91 -3.82 8.02
N ASP A 7 -29.38 -2.96 7.12
CA ASP A 7 -28.50 -2.15 6.27
C ASP A 7 -27.53 -1.33 7.16
N PHE A 8 -26.26 -1.27 6.76
CA PHE A 8 -25.17 -0.61 7.50
C PHE A 8 -24.75 -1.27 8.82
N TYR A 9 -25.16 -2.53 9.07
CA TYR A 9 -24.72 -3.31 10.22
C TYR A 9 -24.05 -4.60 9.77
N GLY A 10 -23.00 -5.00 10.49
CA GLY A 10 -22.32 -6.26 10.28
C GLY A 10 -23.18 -7.43 10.80
N LEU A 11 -23.23 -8.52 10.04
CA LEU A 11 -23.91 -9.74 10.46
C LEU A 11 -23.15 -10.41 11.61
N ASP A 12 -23.78 -10.55 12.77
CA ASP A 12 -23.25 -11.34 13.88
C ASP A 12 -23.75 -12.79 13.79
N LYS A 13 -22.84 -13.69 13.44
CA LYS A 13 -23.11 -15.14 13.34
C LYS A 13 -22.83 -15.89 14.63
N THR A 14 -22.48 -15.20 15.71
CA THR A 14 -22.18 -15.82 17.00
C THR A 14 -23.44 -16.50 17.54
N PRO A 15 -23.43 -17.82 17.80
CA PRO A 15 -24.56 -18.49 18.38
C PRO A 15 -24.82 -17.96 19.80
N ILE A 16 -26.10 -17.73 20.13
CA ILE A 16 -26.53 -17.53 21.51
C ILE A 16 -27.15 -18.86 21.97
N GLU A 17 -26.52 -19.49 22.94
CA GLU A 17 -27.05 -20.67 23.59
C GLU A 17 -27.98 -20.24 24.73
N VAL A 18 -29.15 -20.84 24.78
CA VAL A 18 -30.13 -20.61 25.85
C VAL A 18 -30.54 -21.96 26.42
N GLU A 19 -30.56 -22.06 27.73
CA GLU A 19 -31.04 -23.24 28.44
C GLU A 19 -32.48 -23.03 28.87
N ILE A 20 -33.33 -24.02 28.62
CA ILE A 20 -34.74 -24.04 29.04
C ILE A 20 -34.87 -25.08 30.13
N GLU A 21 -35.04 -24.65 31.38
CA GLU A 21 -35.10 -25.51 32.57
C GLU A 21 -36.47 -26.12 32.81
N TYR A 22 -37.56 -25.46 32.35
CA TYR A 22 -38.93 -25.96 32.53
C TYR A 22 -39.86 -25.48 31.41
N ALA A 23 -40.95 -26.22 31.23
CA ALA A 23 -41.94 -25.91 30.22
C ALA A 23 -42.65 -24.56 30.52
N GLY A 24 -42.72 -23.69 29.52
CA GLY A 24 -43.30 -22.35 29.63
C GLY A 24 -42.32 -21.23 30.05
N GLN A 25 -41.05 -21.55 30.25
CA GLN A 25 -40.02 -20.56 30.53
C GLN A 25 -39.84 -19.60 29.32
N ILE A 26 -39.83 -18.30 29.59
CA ILE A 26 -39.52 -17.27 28.59
C ILE A 26 -38.05 -16.88 28.76
N VAL A 27 -37.24 -17.23 27.78
CA VAL A 27 -35.83 -16.82 27.72
C VAL A 27 -35.69 -15.63 26.77
N LYS A 28 -35.09 -14.55 27.24
CA LYS A 28 -34.77 -13.36 26.41
C LYS A 28 -33.33 -13.41 26.02
N ALA A 29 -33.04 -13.41 24.71
CA ALA A 29 -31.72 -13.23 24.16
C ALA A 29 -31.63 -11.85 23.50
N ALA A 30 -30.55 -11.11 23.75
CA ALA A 30 -30.30 -9.83 23.11
C ALA A 30 -29.07 -9.96 22.21
N MET A 31 -29.18 -9.46 20.99
CA MET A 31 -28.07 -9.33 20.05
C MET A 31 -27.85 -7.84 19.75
N THR A 32 -26.59 -7.46 19.65
CA THR A 32 -26.22 -6.09 19.32
C THR A 32 -25.40 -6.09 18.02
N ASN A 33 -25.97 -5.57 16.96
CA ASN A 33 -25.27 -5.41 15.69
C ASN A 33 -24.30 -4.24 15.75
N LYS A 34 -23.10 -4.47 15.25
CA LYS A 34 -22.09 -3.41 15.12
C LYS A 34 -22.28 -2.68 13.80
N SER A 35 -22.19 -1.35 13.82
CA SER A 35 -22.19 -0.54 12.60
C SER A 35 -21.09 -1.02 11.66
N LEU A 36 -21.44 -1.27 10.41
CA LEU A 36 -20.51 -1.60 9.34
C LEU A 36 -20.01 -0.31 8.70
N TYR A 37 -18.73 -0.08 8.81
CA TYR A 37 -18.02 1.01 8.15
C TYR A 37 -16.79 0.45 7.46
N THR A 38 -16.63 0.74 6.17
CA THR A 38 -15.49 0.29 5.38
C THR A 38 -14.71 1.49 4.86
N ASN A 39 -13.42 1.53 5.17
CA ASN A 39 -12.51 2.58 4.72
C ASN A 39 -11.06 2.10 4.79
N VAL A 40 -10.25 2.57 3.87
CA VAL A 40 -8.80 2.40 3.88
C VAL A 40 -8.13 3.75 3.67
N SER A 41 -6.91 3.90 4.15
CA SER A 41 -6.14 5.14 3.99
C SER A 41 -4.72 4.88 3.58
N ILE A 42 -4.13 5.83 2.88
CA ILE A 42 -2.71 5.92 2.56
C ILE A 42 -2.34 7.37 2.30
N LYS A 43 -1.17 7.80 2.76
CA LYS A 43 -0.58 9.09 2.44
C LYS A 43 0.83 8.90 1.94
N LYS A 44 1.16 9.56 0.84
CA LYS A 44 2.47 9.55 0.21
C LYS A 44 3.10 10.93 0.26
N THR A 45 4.38 10.97 0.61
CA THR A 45 5.24 12.15 0.52
C THR A 45 6.58 11.76 -0.10
N GLY A 46 7.48 12.73 -0.32
CA GLY A 46 8.79 12.45 -0.87
C GLY A 46 9.63 13.71 -1.03
N TYR A 47 10.76 13.58 -1.68
CA TYR A 47 11.57 14.74 -2.00
C TYR A 47 10.81 15.71 -2.91
N VAL A 48 10.90 17.00 -2.60
CA VAL A 48 10.22 18.06 -3.38
C VAL A 48 10.93 18.35 -4.69
N GLU A 49 12.24 18.13 -4.74
CA GLU A 49 13.09 18.38 -5.90
C GLU A 49 14.18 17.32 -6.03
N VAL A 50 14.59 17.04 -7.27
CA VAL A 50 15.66 16.08 -7.61
C VAL A 50 16.42 16.54 -8.83
N MET A 51 17.72 16.24 -8.89
CA MET A 51 18.50 16.34 -10.14
C MET A 51 18.42 15.03 -10.94
N PRO A 52 18.56 15.08 -12.28
CA PRO A 52 18.73 13.88 -13.09
C PRO A 52 19.83 12.97 -12.53
N GLY A 53 19.57 11.66 -12.47
CA GLY A 53 20.51 10.65 -11.94
C GLY A 53 20.57 10.54 -10.41
N GLN A 54 19.94 11.43 -9.67
CA GLN A 54 19.96 11.40 -8.21
C GLN A 54 18.87 10.49 -7.61
N THR A 55 19.02 10.23 -6.30
CA THR A 55 18.08 9.42 -5.53
C THR A 55 16.77 10.17 -5.33
N LEU A 56 15.67 9.50 -5.63
CA LEU A 56 14.31 9.83 -5.22
C LEU A 56 13.98 9.04 -3.95
N ARG A 57 13.30 9.66 -3.01
CA ARG A 57 12.75 9.00 -1.82
C ARG A 57 11.26 9.29 -1.71
N TYR A 58 10.52 8.24 -1.41
CA TYR A 58 9.09 8.30 -1.12
C TYR A 58 8.83 7.67 0.25
N ASP A 59 8.10 8.40 1.08
CA ASP A 59 7.67 7.97 2.42
C ASP A 59 6.16 7.70 2.37
N PHE A 60 5.73 6.60 3.02
CA PHE A 60 4.33 6.20 3.03
C PHE A 60 3.83 6.18 4.47
N THR A 61 2.77 6.95 4.73
CA THR A 61 2.15 7.05 6.04
C THR A 61 0.66 6.73 5.94
N ASP A 62 0.04 6.49 7.07
CA ASP A 62 -1.40 6.25 7.18
C ASP A 62 -1.90 5.05 6.35
N ILE A 63 -1.04 4.04 6.10
CA ILE A 63 -1.48 2.80 5.46
C ILE A 63 -2.28 2.01 6.49
N ALA A 64 -3.61 1.95 6.30
CA ALA A 64 -4.49 1.33 7.27
C ALA A 64 -5.79 0.78 6.66
N ASN A 65 -6.30 -0.27 7.31
CA ASN A 65 -7.69 -0.66 7.28
C ASN A 65 -8.41 0.08 8.42
N ASN A 66 -9.09 1.17 8.12
CA ASN A 66 -9.87 1.96 9.09
C ASN A 66 -11.31 1.44 9.24
N SER A 67 -11.60 0.30 8.63
CA SER A 67 -12.93 -0.32 8.71
C SER A 67 -13.20 -0.89 10.09
N THR A 68 -14.47 -1.04 10.42
CA THR A 68 -14.93 -1.79 11.61
C THR A 68 -14.90 -3.30 11.40
N THR A 69 -14.48 -3.77 10.22
CA THR A 69 -14.45 -5.16 9.80
C THR A 69 -13.11 -5.55 9.18
N SER A 70 -12.87 -6.85 9.04
CA SER A 70 -11.74 -7.38 8.29
C SER A 70 -11.88 -7.10 6.80
N LEU A 71 -10.76 -6.95 6.12
CA LEU A 71 -10.68 -6.88 4.67
C LEU A 71 -9.90 -8.08 4.14
N GLU A 72 -10.43 -8.69 3.08
CA GLU A 72 -9.74 -9.71 2.30
C GLU A 72 -8.86 -9.08 1.22
N SER A 73 -7.85 -9.80 0.76
CA SER A 73 -6.96 -9.37 -0.31
C SER A 73 -6.36 -7.97 -0.09
N PHE A 74 -6.08 -7.63 1.17
CA PHE A 74 -5.51 -6.32 1.50
C PHE A 74 -4.11 -6.19 0.93
N TYR A 75 -3.86 -5.06 0.27
CA TYR A 75 -2.59 -4.76 -0.37
C TYR A 75 -2.23 -3.28 -0.27
N TRP A 76 -0.95 -2.99 -0.40
CA TRP A 76 -0.39 -1.68 -0.73
C TRP A 76 0.40 -1.80 -2.03
N ARG A 77 0.11 -0.94 -3.01
CA ARG A 77 0.73 -0.95 -4.33
C ARG A 77 1.34 0.40 -4.66
N GLU A 78 2.55 0.34 -5.17
CA GLU A 78 3.31 1.47 -5.67
C GLU A 78 3.48 1.36 -7.19
N ARG A 79 2.99 2.36 -7.93
CA ARG A 79 3.21 2.46 -9.37
C ARG A 79 4.41 3.36 -9.63
N LEU A 80 5.48 2.77 -10.15
CA LEU A 80 6.74 3.48 -10.39
C LEU A 80 6.62 4.39 -11.63
N PRO A 81 7.01 5.67 -11.53
CA PRO A 81 7.02 6.55 -12.70
C PRO A 81 8.01 6.03 -13.74
N ALA A 82 7.72 6.27 -15.02
CA ALA A 82 8.57 5.80 -16.14
C ALA A 82 10.03 6.26 -16.07
N PHE A 83 10.26 7.37 -15.38
CA PHE A 83 11.59 8.01 -15.22
C PHE A 83 12.25 7.72 -13.86
N ALA A 84 11.72 6.76 -13.08
CA ALA A 84 12.30 6.35 -11.82
C ALA A 84 12.64 4.85 -11.86
N HIS A 85 13.87 4.51 -11.45
CA HIS A 85 14.34 3.14 -11.36
C HIS A 85 14.34 2.70 -9.89
N LEU A 86 13.55 1.68 -9.56
CA LEU A 86 13.50 1.13 -8.22
C LEU A 86 14.90 0.67 -7.77
N GLN A 87 15.25 0.97 -6.52
CA GLN A 87 16.53 0.59 -5.93
C GLN A 87 16.35 -0.19 -4.63
N LYS A 88 15.48 0.30 -3.75
CA LYS A 88 15.38 -0.25 -2.40
C LYS A 88 13.98 -0.04 -1.84
N ILE A 89 13.48 -1.06 -1.11
CA ILE A 89 12.24 -1.00 -0.35
C ILE A 89 12.56 -1.24 1.12
N VAL A 90 12.16 -0.31 1.98
CA VAL A 90 12.12 -0.46 3.45
C VAL A 90 10.66 -0.70 3.79
N THR A 91 10.36 -1.85 4.43
CA THR A 91 8.98 -2.34 4.50
C THR A 91 8.15 -1.74 5.63
N GLY A 92 8.81 -1.13 6.62
CA GLY A 92 8.14 -0.73 7.85
C GLY A 92 7.69 -1.92 8.71
N THR A 93 6.87 -1.63 9.71
CA THR A 93 6.25 -2.64 10.59
C THR A 93 4.76 -2.36 10.76
N TRP A 94 4.01 -3.36 11.23
CA TRP A 94 2.55 -3.35 11.30
C TRP A 94 2.08 -3.75 12.71
N ASN A 95 0.93 -3.26 13.11
CA ASN A 95 0.40 -3.43 14.47
C ASN A 95 -0.12 -4.84 14.79
N VAL A 96 -0.33 -5.68 13.78
CA VAL A 96 -0.86 -7.05 13.96
C VAL A 96 0.17 -8.06 13.44
N PRO A 97 0.53 -9.08 14.26
CA PRO A 97 1.39 -10.16 13.82
C PRO A 97 0.80 -10.93 12.63
N GLY A 98 1.64 -11.28 11.68
CA GLY A 98 1.27 -12.01 10.48
C GLY A 98 2.41 -12.04 9.48
N SER A 99 2.12 -12.47 8.27
CA SER A 99 3.09 -12.47 7.17
C SER A 99 2.51 -11.83 5.91
N TYR A 100 3.40 -11.38 5.05
CA TYR A 100 3.07 -10.79 3.75
C TYR A 100 4.13 -11.16 2.73
N LYS A 101 3.82 -10.93 1.47
CA LYS A 101 4.77 -11.05 0.35
C LYS A 101 4.85 -9.76 -0.45
N ILE A 102 5.95 -9.59 -1.16
CA ILE A 102 6.16 -8.47 -2.09
C ILE A 102 6.32 -9.06 -3.49
N VAL A 103 5.51 -8.56 -4.40
CA VAL A 103 5.54 -8.93 -5.81
C VAL A 103 5.76 -7.69 -6.66
N TYR A 104 6.29 -7.85 -7.88
CA TYR A 104 6.57 -6.74 -8.78
C TYR A 104 6.27 -7.11 -10.23
N LYS A 105 6.02 -6.09 -11.04
CA LYS A 105 5.91 -6.17 -12.50
C LYS A 105 7.03 -5.38 -13.15
N THR A 106 7.31 -5.75 -14.39
CA THR A 106 8.31 -5.07 -15.22
C THR A 106 7.71 -4.70 -16.57
N THR A 107 8.43 -3.90 -17.34
CA THR A 107 8.08 -3.58 -18.73
C THR A 107 7.98 -4.81 -19.64
N LEU A 108 8.57 -5.94 -19.27
CA LEU A 108 8.56 -7.18 -20.06
C LEU A 108 7.66 -8.28 -19.46
N SER A 109 7.16 -8.13 -18.23
CA SER A 109 6.36 -9.16 -17.57
C SER A 109 4.86 -9.13 -17.94
N GLY A 110 4.41 -8.13 -18.67
CA GLY A 110 2.98 -7.91 -18.96
C GLY A 110 2.18 -7.84 -17.67
N ASP A 111 1.12 -8.65 -17.55
CA ASP A 111 0.29 -8.73 -16.35
C ASP A 111 0.77 -9.71 -15.30
N THR A 112 1.89 -10.38 -15.54
CA THR A 112 2.42 -11.38 -14.60
C THR A 112 3.27 -10.73 -13.53
N TYR A 113 2.96 -11.03 -12.27
CA TYR A 113 3.81 -10.66 -11.14
C TYR A 113 4.93 -11.64 -10.90
N ARG A 114 6.12 -11.13 -10.62
CA ARG A 114 7.27 -11.88 -10.11
C ARG A 114 7.35 -11.69 -8.60
N VAL A 115 7.84 -12.67 -7.85
CA VAL A 115 8.01 -12.56 -6.39
C VAL A 115 9.36 -11.92 -6.11
N LEU A 116 9.36 -10.84 -5.32
CA LEU A 116 10.58 -10.23 -4.77
C LEU A 116 10.95 -10.88 -3.43
N ALA A 117 9.98 -11.02 -2.54
CA ALA A 117 10.17 -11.64 -1.24
C ALA A 117 8.85 -12.27 -0.78
N ASP A 118 8.93 -13.35 -0.03
CA ASP A 118 7.77 -14.07 0.48
C ASP A 118 7.93 -14.37 1.97
N ASN A 119 6.80 -14.59 2.65
CA ASN A 119 6.72 -14.93 4.07
C ASN A 119 7.46 -13.94 4.99
N LEU A 120 7.39 -12.65 4.68
CA LEU A 120 7.96 -11.59 5.52
C LEU A 120 7.07 -11.34 6.73
N SER A 121 7.69 -11.20 7.92
CA SER A 121 6.94 -10.90 9.16
C SER A 121 6.47 -9.45 9.18
N THR A 122 5.22 -9.22 9.58
CA THR A 122 4.67 -7.89 9.81
C THR A 122 5.34 -7.15 10.99
N GLN A 123 6.01 -7.87 11.88
CA GLN A 123 6.67 -7.31 13.06
C GLN A 123 8.13 -6.91 12.82
N GLN A 124 8.65 -7.15 11.61
CA GLN A 124 10.04 -6.86 11.27
C GLN A 124 10.13 -5.88 10.12
N ASN A 125 11.00 -4.88 10.26
CA ASN A 125 11.31 -3.94 9.20
C ASN A 125 12.47 -4.48 8.35
N TYR A 126 12.20 -4.79 7.09
CA TYR A 126 13.18 -5.32 6.15
C TYR A 126 13.70 -4.20 5.25
N VAL A 127 14.98 -4.31 4.89
CA VAL A 127 15.61 -3.48 3.87
C VAL A 127 15.94 -4.39 2.69
N LEU A 128 15.16 -4.28 1.62
CA LEU A 128 15.27 -5.13 0.44
C LEU A 128 15.96 -4.38 -0.69
N ASP A 129 17.00 -4.97 -1.24
CA ASP A 129 17.58 -4.50 -2.51
C ASP A 129 16.63 -4.90 -3.64
N ALA A 130 16.08 -3.90 -4.32
CA ALA A 130 15.18 -4.04 -5.45
C ALA A 130 15.74 -3.32 -6.68
N SER A 131 17.06 -3.14 -6.73
CA SER A 131 17.76 -2.58 -7.89
C SER A 131 17.58 -3.48 -9.12
N PRO A 132 17.70 -2.95 -10.34
CA PRO A 132 17.63 -3.76 -11.56
C PRO A 132 18.57 -4.96 -11.54
N ALA A 133 19.76 -4.82 -10.96
CA ALA A 133 20.73 -5.91 -10.82
C ALA A 133 20.24 -6.99 -9.84
N ALA A 134 19.74 -6.60 -8.66
CA ALA A 134 19.21 -7.54 -7.65
C ALA A 134 17.98 -8.28 -8.15
N LEU A 135 17.14 -7.63 -8.96
CA LEU A 135 15.97 -8.22 -9.60
C LEU A 135 16.30 -9.07 -10.84
N GLY A 136 17.56 -9.11 -11.28
CA GLY A 136 17.99 -9.82 -12.47
C GLY A 136 17.32 -9.34 -13.77
N LEU A 137 17.05 -8.03 -13.86
CA LEU A 137 16.37 -7.44 -15.00
C LEU A 137 17.28 -7.42 -16.24
N ALA A 138 16.70 -7.71 -17.40
CA ALA A 138 17.40 -7.60 -18.68
C ALA A 138 17.77 -6.14 -18.99
N SER A 139 18.70 -5.94 -19.93
CA SER A 139 19.06 -4.61 -20.40
C SER A 139 17.84 -3.86 -20.93
N GLY A 140 17.55 -2.68 -20.40
CA GLY A 140 16.38 -1.88 -20.75
C GLY A 140 15.07 -2.29 -20.07
N GLU A 141 15.02 -3.43 -19.39
CA GLU A 141 13.87 -3.82 -18.57
C GLU A 141 13.82 -2.96 -17.30
N LYS A 142 12.61 -2.58 -16.88
CA LYS A 142 12.38 -1.73 -15.70
C LYS A 142 11.24 -2.30 -14.87
N ALA A 143 11.35 -2.22 -13.55
CA ALA A 143 10.20 -2.43 -12.67
C ALA A 143 9.19 -1.28 -12.90
N THR A 144 7.92 -1.63 -13.08
CA THR A 144 6.82 -0.67 -13.33
C THR A 144 5.92 -0.48 -12.12
N GLU A 145 5.81 -1.51 -11.30
CA GLU A 145 5.10 -1.46 -10.02
C GLU A 145 5.60 -2.55 -9.09
N PHE A 146 5.38 -2.36 -7.80
CA PHE A 146 5.41 -3.46 -6.84
C PHE A 146 4.17 -3.40 -5.95
N MET A 147 3.85 -4.54 -5.32
CA MET A 147 2.71 -4.66 -4.44
C MET A 147 3.09 -5.50 -3.21
N VAL A 148 2.77 -4.98 -2.04
CA VAL A 148 2.85 -5.68 -0.75
C VAL A 148 1.49 -6.30 -0.50
N VAL A 149 1.43 -7.63 -0.42
CA VAL A 149 0.19 -8.41 -0.33
C VAL A 149 0.09 -9.04 1.04
N PHE A 150 -0.87 -8.59 1.83
CA PHE A 150 -1.08 -9.07 3.21
C PHE A 150 -2.12 -10.19 3.31
N GLY A 151 -3.03 -10.30 2.32
CA GLY A 151 -4.17 -11.21 2.39
C GLY A 151 -5.29 -10.68 3.28
N ILE A 152 -5.74 -11.46 4.27
CA ILE A 152 -6.79 -11.03 5.20
C ILE A 152 -6.16 -10.22 6.33
N VAL A 153 -6.68 -9.01 6.55
CA VAL A 153 -6.28 -8.14 7.66
C VAL A 153 -7.49 -7.80 8.55
N PRO A 154 -7.33 -7.74 9.87
CA PRO A 154 -8.44 -7.39 10.77
C PRO A 154 -8.80 -5.90 10.68
N ALA A 155 -9.91 -5.54 11.31
CA ALA A 155 -10.24 -4.15 11.60
C ALA A 155 -9.08 -3.44 12.31
N ASN A 156 -8.84 -2.18 11.95
CA ASN A 156 -7.76 -1.35 12.51
C ASN A 156 -6.33 -1.88 12.26
N PHE A 157 -6.13 -2.77 11.29
CA PHE A 157 -4.78 -3.11 10.80
C PHE A 157 -4.12 -1.85 10.25
N ARG A 158 -2.90 -1.54 10.72
CA ARG A 158 -2.18 -0.33 10.29
C ARG A 158 -0.68 -0.48 10.42
N GLN A 159 0.04 0.36 9.69
CA GLN A 159 1.47 0.53 9.88
C GLN A 159 1.81 1.09 11.27
N VAL A 160 2.99 0.72 11.77
CA VAL A 160 3.64 1.28 12.97
C VAL A 160 4.86 2.10 12.53
N GLU A 161 5.82 1.45 11.89
CA GLU A 161 6.92 2.14 11.23
C GLU A 161 6.58 2.39 9.76
N ALA A 162 6.91 3.58 9.27
CA ALA A 162 6.59 3.99 7.91
C ALA A 162 7.47 3.25 6.88
N PRO A 163 6.88 2.63 5.84
CA PRO A 163 7.62 2.16 4.69
C PRO A 163 8.29 3.32 3.93
N VAL A 164 9.42 3.02 3.31
CA VAL A 164 10.18 3.98 2.48
C VAL A 164 10.64 3.29 1.21
N VAL A 165 10.50 4.00 0.09
CA VAL A 165 10.96 3.51 -1.23
C VAL A 165 12.01 4.47 -1.79
N TYR A 166 13.09 3.89 -2.26
CA TYR A 166 14.16 4.62 -2.94
C TYR A 166 14.21 4.23 -4.41
N CYS A 167 14.28 5.23 -5.26
CA CYS A 167 14.47 5.10 -6.69
C CYS A 167 15.64 5.98 -7.15
N THR A 168 16.17 5.71 -8.34
CA THR A 168 17.07 6.64 -9.04
C THR A 168 16.30 7.34 -10.14
N ALA A 169 16.35 8.67 -10.17
CA ALA A 169 15.78 9.46 -11.24
C ALA A 169 16.58 9.25 -12.54
N SER A 170 15.89 9.14 -13.68
CA SER A 170 16.56 8.99 -14.97
C SER A 170 17.51 10.17 -15.24
N GLN A 171 18.66 9.89 -15.82
CA GLN A 171 19.61 10.93 -16.29
C GLN A 171 19.06 11.77 -17.45
N TRP A 172 18.04 11.27 -18.16
CA TRP A 172 17.43 11.90 -19.33
C TRP A 172 16.26 12.83 -18.98
N LEU A 173 16.05 13.11 -17.71
CA LEU A 173 14.99 14.03 -17.27
C LEU A 173 15.31 15.47 -17.68
N THR A 174 14.30 16.14 -18.22
CA THR A 174 14.42 17.56 -18.56
C THR A 174 14.19 18.41 -17.31
N GLY A 175 15.10 19.35 -17.06
CA GLY A 175 14.95 20.32 -15.96
C GLY A 175 13.66 21.14 -16.10
N GLY A 176 12.98 21.35 -14.96
CA GLY A 176 11.68 22.01 -14.88
C GLY A 176 10.48 21.09 -15.06
N SER A 177 10.65 19.80 -15.45
CA SER A 177 9.59 18.82 -15.49
C SER A 177 9.20 18.34 -14.08
N GLN A 178 8.11 17.57 -13.98
CA GLN A 178 7.67 16.93 -12.74
C GLN A 178 7.61 15.41 -12.90
N ILE A 179 8.04 14.71 -11.86
CA ILE A 179 7.85 13.26 -11.70
C ILE A 179 6.64 13.07 -10.79
N VAL A 180 5.51 12.70 -11.37
CA VAL A 180 4.30 12.36 -10.60
C VAL A 180 4.31 10.88 -10.30
N ASN A 181 4.21 10.54 -9.01
CA ASN A 181 4.20 9.18 -8.54
C ASN A 181 2.91 8.89 -7.76
N GLN A 182 2.28 7.75 -8.02
CA GLN A 182 1.00 7.34 -7.46
C GLN A 182 1.11 6.01 -6.72
N THR A 183 0.45 5.93 -5.57
CA THR A 183 0.29 4.72 -4.78
C THR A 183 -1.18 4.48 -4.49
N ASP A 184 -1.55 3.24 -4.23
CA ASP A 184 -2.88 2.87 -3.76
C ASP A 184 -2.81 1.76 -2.71
N VAL A 185 -3.82 1.74 -1.85
CA VAL A 185 -4.11 0.69 -0.88
C VAL A 185 -5.52 0.20 -1.11
N GLY A 186 -5.77 -1.07 -0.90
CA GLY A 186 -7.12 -1.60 -1.05
C GLY A 186 -7.31 -2.96 -0.40
N GLY A 187 -8.56 -3.38 -0.35
CA GLY A 187 -9.01 -4.69 0.12
C GLY A 187 -10.44 -4.95 -0.31
N ILE A 188 -10.95 -6.13 -0.01
CA ILE A 188 -12.29 -6.58 -0.36
C ILE A 188 -13.10 -6.82 0.92
N HIS A 189 -14.35 -6.35 0.93
CA HIS A 189 -15.35 -6.74 1.91
C HIS A 189 -16.65 -7.08 1.17
N ASP A 190 -17.20 -8.27 1.44
CA ASP A 190 -18.41 -8.79 0.79
C ASP A 190 -18.39 -8.64 -0.75
N GLY A 191 -17.25 -8.95 -1.38
CA GLY A 191 -17.06 -8.87 -2.81
C GLY A 191 -16.89 -7.44 -3.36
N GLN A 192 -16.94 -6.41 -2.52
CA GLN A 192 -16.75 -5.01 -2.91
C GLN A 192 -15.32 -4.54 -2.65
N TRP A 193 -14.70 -3.90 -3.64
CA TRP A 193 -13.40 -3.26 -3.50
C TRP A 193 -13.51 -1.95 -2.74
N ILE A 194 -12.70 -1.79 -1.69
CA ILE A 194 -12.48 -0.56 -0.94
C ILE A 194 -11.06 -0.11 -1.25
N MET A 195 -10.89 1.12 -1.75
CA MET A 195 -9.59 1.61 -2.22
C MET A 195 -9.37 3.07 -1.84
N ALA A 196 -8.11 3.43 -1.58
CA ALA A 196 -7.65 4.79 -1.45
C ALA A 196 -6.37 5.00 -2.26
N THR A 197 -6.17 6.21 -2.77
CA THR A 197 -4.99 6.57 -3.55
C THR A 197 -4.32 7.82 -2.98
N SER A 198 -3.01 7.90 -3.15
CA SER A 198 -2.22 9.08 -2.83
C SER A 198 -1.21 9.36 -3.94
N ARG A 199 -0.84 10.62 -4.13
CA ARG A 199 0.10 11.06 -5.16
C ARG A 199 1.12 12.01 -4.59
N TRP A 200 2.32 11.99 -5.15
CA TRP A 200 3.36 12.96 -4.87
C TRP A 200 4.02 13.42 -6.16
N ALA A 201 4.34 14.71 -6.25
CA ALA A 201 5.03 15.30 -7.38
C ALA A 201 6.39 15.85 -6.93
N THR A 202 7.46 15.35 -7.54
CA THR A 202 8.83 15.83 -7.35
C THR A 202 9.21 16.68 -8.55
N LYS A 203 9.71 17.90 -8.34
CA LYS A 203 10.23 18.76 -9.41
C LYS A 203 11.60 18.27 -9.83
N VAL A 204 11.89 18.35 -11.15
CA VAL A 204 13.24 18.16 -11.68
C VAL A 204 13.94 19.51 -11.69
N TYR A 205 15.08 19.61 -11.01
CA TYR A 205 15.85 20.83 -10.92
C TYR A 205 16.21 21.35 -12.31
N LYS A 206 15.99 22.64 -12.53
CA LYS A 206 16.46 23.39 -13.71
C LYS A 206 17.52 24.36 -13.24
N PRO A 207 18.80 24.21 -13.66
CA PRO A 207 19.81 25.21 -13.37
C PRO A 207 19.38 26.59 -13.85
N ALA A 208 19.71 27.63 -13.11
CA ALA A 208 19.51 29.00 -13.56
C ALA A 208 20.28 29.22 -14.87
N GLU A 209 19.66 29.87 -15.85
CA GLU A 209 20.36 30.27 -17.05
C GLU A 209 21.45 31.25 -16.65
N PRO A 210 22.70 31.10 -17.19
CA PRO A 210 23.76 32.08 -16.93
C PRO A 210 23.29 33.45 -17.43
N LEU A 211 23.48 34.46 -16.60
CA LEU A 211 23.16 35.83 -17.00
C LEU A 211 23.87 36.15 -18.30
N PRO A 212 23.21 36.87 -19.24
CA PRO A 212 23.86 37.34 -20.46
C PRO A 212 25.13 38.06 -20.06
N ARG A 213 26.27 37.68 -20.66
CA ARG A 213 27.50 38.46 -20.52
C ARG A 213 27.24 39.82 -21.16
N THR A 214 26.98 40.82 -20.34
CA THR A 214 27.04 42.21 -20.81
C THR A 214 28.50 42.49 -21.13
N GLY A 215 28.83 42.36 -22.41
CA GLY A 215 30.16 42.78 -22.89
C GLY A 215 30.28 44.28 -22.73
N TYR A 216 31.31 44.70 -22.03
CA TYR A 216 31.90 46.00 -22.13
C TYR A 216 33.14 45.84 -22.99
#